data_0684ca1bc19e426deb42035db0011a6c
#
_entry.id   0684ca1bc19e426deb42035db0011a6c
#
_cell.length_a   1.000
_cell.length_b   1.000
_cell.length_c   1.000
_cell.angle_alpha   90.00
_cell.angle_beta   90.00
_cell.angle_gamma   90.00
#
_symmetry.space_group_name_H-M   'P 1'
#
loop_
_entity.id
_entity.type
_entity.pdbx_description
1 polymer ?
#
loop_
_entity_poly.entity_id
_entity_poly.type
_entity_poly.pdbx_seq_one_letter_code
_entity_poly.pdbx_strand_id
1 'polypeptide(L)'
;IEKLNISNEKINIIGFSQGGLTSRCYVEKYSHITKNVSKLITIGTPHDGIYYETWPYDGLIKEEYTKDPFLYEKYIEKNDYLVYLNNEKNHENSQVYKNNMKTLDLFVNIYSKSDEVIVPYQSSFFEFYNIEKAETLGILEIQCFNESHQYTRDLLGLKYLINHNKYTKHNIDCRHDKFKESEELIEFIYGIL
;
A
#
# COMPACT_ATOMS: atom_id res chain seq x y z
N ILE A 1 -5.99 -2.93 -21.67
CA ILE A 1 -7.45 -2.80 -21.52
C ILE A 1 -8.08 -2.66 -22.91
N GLU A 2 -7.68 -1.69 -23.72
CA GLU A 2 -8.19 -1.52 -25.10
C GLU A 2 -7.99 -2.79 -25.96
N LYS A 3 -6.84 -3.45 -25.83
CA LYS A 3 -6.56 -4.72 -26.55
C LYS A 3 -7.49 -5.87 -26.15
N LEU A 4 -8.07 -5.83 -24.96
CA LEU A 4 -9.00 -6.85 -24.44
C LEU A 4 -10.47 -6.47 -24.66
N ASN A 5 -10.74 -5.30 -25.25
CA ASN A 5 -12.09 -4.76 -25.49
C ASN A 5 -13.00 -4.69 -24.23
N ILE A 6 -12.39 -4.43 -23.06
CA ILE A 6 -13.07 -4.32 -21.76
C ILE A 6 -13.19 -2.87 -21.28
N SER A 7 -13.09 -1.90 -22.17
CA SER A 7 -13.04 -0.46 -21.86
C SER A 7 -14.28 0.07 -21.10
N ASN A 8 -15.42 -0.62 -21.23
CA ASN A 8 -16.68 -0.22 -20.59
C ASN A 8 -17.06 -1.09 -19.37
N GLU A 9 -16.28 -2.12 -19.06
CA GLU A 9 -16.55 -3.02 -17.94
C GLU A 9 -15.82 -2.57 -16.69
N LYS A 10 -16.46 -2.71 -15.53
CA LYS A 10 -15.78 -2.55 -14.25
C LYS A 10 -14.89 -3.75 -14.00
N ILE A 11 -13.63 -3.49 -13.64
CA ILE A 11 -12.65 -4.52 -13.32
C ILE A 11 -12.26 -4.47 -11.84
N ASN A 12 -11.94 -5.63 -11.29
CA ASN A 12 -11.30 -5.76 -9.99
C ASN A 12 -9.82 -6.08 -10.21
N ILE A 13 -8.94 -5.40 -9.48
CA ILE A 13 -7.50 -5.62 -9.56
C ILE A 13 -7.04 -6.25 -8.26
N ILE A 14 -6.32 -7.37 -8.37
CA ILE A 14 -5.71 -8.05 -7.23
C ILE A 14 -4.20 -7.99 -7.41
N GLY A 15 -3.49 -7.50 -6.40
CA GLY A 15 -2.04 -7.40 -6.39
C GLY A 15 -1.43 -8.05 -5.16
N PHE A 16 -0.44 -8.93 -5.35
CA PHE A 16 0.30 -9.57 -4.29
C PHE A 16 1.68 -8.92 -4.11
N SER A 17 2.08 -8.67 -2.87
CA SER A 17 3.41 -8.14 -2.54
C SER A 17 3.71 -6.85 -3.33
N GLN A 18 4.85 -6.76 -4.01
CA GLN A 18 5.18 -5.66 -4.93
C GLN A 18 4.11 -5.44 -6.01
N GLY A 19 3.43 -6.52 -6.46
CA GLY A 19 2.32 -6.43 -7.41
C GLY A 19 1.16 -5.58 -6.90
N GLY A 20 0.96 -5.50 -5.58
CA GLY A 20 -0.01 -4.60 -4.97
C GLY A 20 0.36 -3.12 -5.12
N LEU A 21 1.65 -2.77 -5.00
CA LEU A 21 2.13 -1.41 -5.30
C LEU A 21 1.92 -1.07 -6.77
N THR A 22 2.23 -1.99 -7.69
CA THR A 22 2.00 -1.82 -9.12
C THR A 22 0.52 -1.61 -9.44
N SER A 23 -0.35 -2.40 -8.81
CA SER A 23 -1.81 -2.30 -8.95
C SER A 23 -2.33 -0.95 -8.44
N ARG A 24 -1.85 -0.50 -7.28
CA ARG A 24 -2.19 0.82 -6.72
C ARG A 24 -1.66 1.94 -7.63
N CYS A 25 -0.44 1.82 -8.11
CA CYS A 25 0.14 2.78 -9.05
C CYS A 25 -0.72 2.93 -10.32
N TYR A 26 -1.25 1.81 -10.85
CA TYR A 26 -2.18 1.85 -11.96
C TYR A 26 -3.45 2.65 -11.63
N VAL A 27 -4.08 2.39 -10.49
CA VAL A 27 -5.25 3.13 -10.03
C VAL A 27 -4.93 4.63 -9.89
N GLU A 28 -3.86 4.98 -9.18
CA GLU A 28 -3.47 6.35 -8.92
C GLU A 28 -3.17 7.14 -10.20
N LYS A 29 -2.48 6.50 -11.16
CA LYS A 29 -2.06 7.19 -12.39
C LYS A 29 -3.15 7.25 -13.46
N TYR A 30 -4.00 6.21 -13.57
CA TYR A 30 -4.80 6.02 -14.77
C TYR A 30 -6.32 5.92 -14.56
N SER A 31 -6.83 5.82 -13.33
CA SER A 31 -8.29 5.69 -13.12
C SER A 31 -9.10 6.84 -13.68
N HIS A 32 -8.56 8.05 -13.74
CA HIS A 32 -9.25 9.20 -14.34
C HIS A 32 -9.44 9.05 -15.88
N ILE A 33 -8.62 8.22 -16.53
CA ILE A 33 -8.69 7.95 -17.96
C ILE A 33 -9.58 6.73 -18.21
N THR A 34 -9.33 5.64 -17.48
CA THR A 34 -9.98 4.35 -17.72
C THR A 34 -11.33 4.22 -17.05
N LYS A 35 -11.52 4.86 -15.88
CA LYS A 35 -12.77 4.90 -15.06
C LYS A 35 -13.39 3.54 -14.76
N ASN A 36 -12.63 2.46 -14.88
CA ASN A 36 -13.18 1.11 -14.84
C ASN A 36 -12.69 0.25 -13.68
N VAL A 37 -11.83 0.75 -12.79
CA VAL A 37 -11.41 -0.02 -11.62
C VAL A 37 -12.46 0.15 -10.52
N SER A 38 -13.13 -0.96 -10.19
CA SER A 38 -14.11 -1.01 -9.10
C SER A 38 -13.43 -1.33 -7.77
N LYS A 39 -12.72 -2.45 -7.71
CA LYS A 39 -12.08 -2.89 -6.47
C LYS A 39 -10.58 -3.02 -6.66
N LEU A 40 -9.82 -2.51 -5.68
CA LEU A 40 -8.40 -2.77 -5.54
C LEU A 40 -8.21 -3.66 -4.30
N ILE A 41 -7.64 -4.84 -4.51
CA ILE A 41 -7.35 -5.81 -3.45
C ILE A 41 -5.85 -6.01 -3.43
N THR A 42 -5.20 -5.71 -2.32
CA THR A 42 -3.75 -5.88 -2.16
C THR A 42 -3.46 -6.86 -1.04
N ILE A 43 -2.48 -7.73 -1.25
CA ILE A 43 -2.15 -8.86 -0.37
C ILE A 43 -0.68 -8.78 -0.01
N GLY A 44 -0.37 -8.67 1.29
CA GLY A 44 1.03 -8.59 1.77
C GLY A 44 1.83 -7.52 1.03
N THR A 45 1.27 -6.32 0.89
CA THR A 45 1.85 -5.24 0.06
C THR A 45 2.49 -4.18 0.93
N PRO A 46 3.75 -3.78 0.67
CA PRO A 46 4.46 -2.77 1.48
C PRO A 46 4.00 -1.34 1.16
N HIS A 47 2.75 -1.01 1.47
CA HIS A 47 2.15 0.29 1.12
C HIS A 47 2.87 1.48 1.77
N ASP A 48 3.36 1.31 2.97
CA ASP A 48 4.13 2.36 3.68
C ASP A 48 5.63 2.02 3.81
N GLY A 49 6.11 1.13 2.94
CA GLY A 49 7.51 0.73 2.90
C GLY A 49 7.85 -0.43 3.82
N ILE A 50 9.13 -0.80 3.82
CA ILE A 50 9.69 -1.84 4.69
C ILE A 50 10.98 -1.33 5.32
N TYR A 51 11.32 -1.86 6.49
CA TYR A 51 12.57 -1.60 7.16
C TYR A 51 13.13 -2.86 7.83
N TYR A 52 14.39 -3.10 7.62
CA TYR A 52 15.18 -4.13 8.30
C TYR A 52 16.47 -3.51 8.81
N GLU A 53 16.84 -3.79 10.05
CA GLU A 53 18.15 -3.39 10.59
C GLU A 53 19.28 -4.01 9.79
N THR A 54 19.10 -5.28 9.38
CA THR A 54 20.01 -5.98 8.46
C THR A 54 19.17 -6.57 7.33
N TRP A 55 19.46 -6.19 6.09
CA TRP A 55 18.71 -6.67 4.92
C TRP A 55 18.92 -8.18 4.72
N PRO A 56 17.87 -9.01 4.79
CA PRO A 56 18.01 -10.46 4.77
C PRO A 56 18.03 -11.09 3.38
N TYR A 57 17.77 -10.30 2.32
CA TYR A 57 17.55 -10.82 0.97
C TYR A 57 18.60 -10.29 -0.01
N ASP A 58 19.34 -11.18 -0.68
CA ASP A 58 20.24 -10.83 -1.75
C ASP A 58 19.46 -10.59 -3.06
N GLY A 59 19.85 -9.55 -3.82
CA GLY A 59 19.39 -9.34 -5.19
C GLY A 59 17.97 -8.76 -5.36
N LEU A 60 17.27 -8.43 -4.28
CA LEU A 60 16.00 -7.68 -4.37
C LEU A 60 16.25 -6.18 -4.48
N ILE A 61 15.37 -5.49 -5.21
CA ILE A 61 15.39 -4.03 -5.35
C ILE A 61 15.03 -3.41 -4.00
N LYS A 62 16.08 -3.15 -3.22
CA LYS A 62 15.97 -2.65 -1.84
C LYS A 62 15.48 -1.20 -1.79
N GLU A 63 15.93 -0.39 -2.75
CA GLU A 63 15.89 1.07 -2.64
C GLU A 63 14.50 1.66 -2.92
N GLU A 64 13.66 0.99 -3.71
CA GLU A 64 12.37 1.54 -4.17
C GLU A 64 11.29 1.59 -3.07
N TYR A 65 11.33 0.69 -2.08
CA TYR A 65 10.34 0.64 -1.00
C TYR A 65 10.95 0.46 0.40
N THR A 66 12.27 0.58 0.54
CA THR A 66 12.91 0.70 1.85
C THR A 66 12.70 2.09 2.41
N LYS A 67 12.10 2.15 3.60
CA LYS A 67 11.85 3.37 4.35
C LYS A 67 12.56 3.26 5.69
N ASP A 68 13.74 3.90 5.80
CA ASP A 68 14.53 3.88 7.02
C ASP A 68 13.94 4.89 8.02
N PRO A 69 13.40 4.45 9.16
CA PRO A 69 12.78 5.35 10.12
C PRO A 69 13.78 6.24 10.86
N PHE A 70 15.08 5.90 10.85
CA PHE A 70 16.15 6.68 11.44
C PHE A 70 16.76 7.70 10.47
N LEU A 71 16.47 7.58 9.19
CA LEU A 71 17.02 8.41 8.11
C LEU A 71 15.90 8.86 7.17
N TYR A 72 14.79 9.34 7.73
CA TYR A 72 13.59 9.66 6.95
C TYR A 72 13.82 10.74 5.89
N GLU A 73 14.57 11.79 6.21
CA GLU A 73 14.91 12.84 5.23
C GLU A 73 15.68 12.27 4.03
N LYS A 74 16.59 11.31 4.27
CA LYS A 74 17.32 10.62 3.21
C LYS A 74 16.39 9.77 2.34
N TYR A 75 15.39 9.12 2.96
CA TYR A 75 14.35 8.41 2.23
C TYR A 75 13.56 9.38 1.32
N ILE A 76 13.10 10.51 1.85
CA ILE A 76 12.37 11.52 1.06
C ILE A 76 13.21 12.08 -0.08
N GLU A 77 14.52 12.28 0.14
CA GLU A 77 15.43 12.82 -0.89
C GLU A 77 15.69 11.82 -2.02
N LYS A 78 15.96 10.57 -1.69
CA LYS A 78 16.55 9.57 -2.61
C LYS A 78 15.58 8.57 -3.19
N ASN A 79 14.41 8.38 -2.58
CA ASN A 79 13.44 7.43 -3.09
C ASN A 79 12.62 8.05 -4.22
N ASP A 80 12.69 7.45 -5.40
CA ASP A 80 12.02 7.94 -6.61
C ASP A 80 10.70 7.20 -6.93
N TYR A 81 10.30 6.25 -6.10
CA TYR A 81 9.09 5.46 -6.33
C TYR A 81 8.05 5.63 -5.23
N LEU A 82 8.30 5.10 -4.03
CA LEU A 82 7.30 5.04 -2.96
C LEU A 82 6.92 6.42 -2.44
N VAL A 83 7.89 7.34 -2.35
CA VAL A 83 7.68 8.73 -1.91
C VAL A 83 6.65 9.44 -2.79
N TYR A 84 6.71 9.25 -4.10
CA TYR A 84 5.75 9.82 -5.04
C TYR A 84 4.42 9.08 -5.02
N LEU A 85 4.46 7.74 -4.99
CA LEU A 85 3.26 6.92 -4.92
C LEU A 85 2.46 7.18 -3.63
N ASN A 86 3.13 7.50 -2.53
CA ASN A 86 2.52 7.85 -1.26
C ASN A 86 2.17 9.34 -1.11
N ASN A 87 2.46 10.17 -2.12
CA ASN A 87 2.32 11.63 -2.03
C ASN A 87 3.06 12.25 -0.82
N GLU A 88 4.10 11.58 -0.31
CA GLU A 88 4.93 12.09 0.78
C GLU A 88 5.78 13.27 0.32
N LYS A 89 6.12 13.28 -0.97
CA LYS A 89 6.72 14.43 -1.66
C LYS A 89 5.73 14.99 -2.67
N ASN A 90 5.44 16.27 -2.56
CA ASN A 90 4.50 16.92 -3.45
C ASN A 90 5.04 16.95 -4.90
N HIS A 91 4.19 16.61 -5.86
CA HIS A 91 4.49 16.62 -7.29
C HIS A 91 3.22 17.02 -8.09
N GLU A 92 3.39 17.31 -9.37
CA GLU A 92 2.31 17.82 -10.23
C GLU A 92 1.04 16.94 -10.26
N ASN A 93 1.21 15.61 -10.11
CA ASN A 93 0.12 14.65 -10.16
C ASN A 93 -0.46 14.26 -8.78
N SER A 94 0.04 14.82 -7.67
CA SER A 94 -0.38 14.43 -6.31
C SER A 94 -1.91 14.50 -6.12
N GLN A 95 -2.55 15.55 -6.63
CA GLN A 95 -4.00 15.68 -6.53
C GLN A 95 -4.76 14.70 -7.43
N VAL A 96 -4.18 14.37 -8.60
CA VAL A 96 -4.76 13.37 -9.52
C VAL A 96 -4.73 12.00 -8.84
N TYR A 97 -3.60 11.59 -8.25
CA TYR A 97 -3.46 10.33 -7.54
C TYR A 97 -4.49 10.19 -6.42
N LYS A 98 -4.58 11.21 -5.57
CA LYS A 98 -5.58 11.27 -4.50
C LYS A 98 -7.01 11.16 -5.02
N ASN A 99 -7.35 11.86 -6.08
CA ASN A 99 -8.71 11.83 -6.66
C ASN A 99 -9.00 10.48 -7.29
N ASN A 100 -8.03 9.87 -7.96
CA ASN A 100 -8.18 8.56 -8.58
C ASN A 100 -8.44 7.47 -7.55
N MET A 101 -7.73 7.46 -6.43
CA MET A 101 -8.00 6.52 -5.34
C MET A 101 -9.45 6.61 -4.82
N LYS A 102 -10.02 7.81 -4.74
CA LYS A 102 -11.41 8.02 -4.29
C LYS A 102 -12.45 7.45 -5.24
N THR A 103 -12.09 7.16 -6.49
CA THR A 103 -13.02 6.56 -7.47
C THR A 103 -13.30 5.09 -7.21
N LEU A 104 -12.48 4.42 -6.42
CA LEU A 104 -12.70 3.01 -6.06
C LEU A 104 -14.05 2.83 -5.37
N ASP A 105 -14.72 1.73 -5.70
CA ASP A 105 -15.89 1.26 -4.97
C ASP A 105 -15.45 0.55 -3.67
N LEU A 106 -14.28 -0.12 -3.69
CA LEU A 106 -13.70 -0.77 -2.51
C LEU A 106 -12.16 -0.87 -2.64
N PHE A 107 -11.45 -0.55 -1.58
CA PHE A 107 -10.02 -0.85 -1.39
C PHE A 107 -9.84 -1.81 -0.22
N VAL A 108 -9.23 -2.97 -0.46
CA VAL A 108 -9.00 -4.02 0.54
C VAL A 108 -7.51 -4.22 0.72
N ASN A 109 -7.03 -4.08 1.94
CA ASN A 109 -5.68 -4.46 2.31
C ASN A 109 -5.71 -5.79 3.09
N ILE A 110 -5.14 -6.84 2.50
CA ILE A 110 -4.99 -8.14 3.14
C ILE A 110 -3.56 -8.24 3.66
N TYR A 111 -3.41 -8.58 4.92
CA TYR A 111 -2.11 -8.66 5.61
C TYR A 111 -2.02 -9.93 6.45
N SER A 112 -0.82 -10.25 6.90
CA SER A 112 -0.59 -11.28 7.90
C SER A 112 0.31 -10.76 9.02
N LYS A 113 -0.02 -11.10 10.26
CA LYS A 113 0.85 -10.83 11.41
C LYS A 113 2.09 -11.69 11.42
N SER A 114 2.06 -12.81 10.69
CA SER A 114 3.16 -13.76 10.50
C SER A 114 3.96 -13.51 9.22
N ASP A 115 3.72 -12.36 8.55
CA ASP A 115 4.48 -11.96 7.36
C ASP A 115 5.92 -11.57 7.75
N GLU A 116 6.88 -12.33 7.25
CA GLU A 116 8.30 -12.13 7.52
C GLU A 116 9.01 -11.29 6.45
N VAL A 117 8.32 -10.97 5.37
CA VAL A 117 8.85 -10.17 4.25
C VAL A 117 8.41 -8.72 4.33
N ILE A 118 7.18 -8.47 4.74
CA ILE A 118 6.72 -7.09 4.95
C ILE A 118 6.95 -6.74 6.43
N VAL A 119 8.04 -6.04 6.69
CA VAL A 119 8.43 -5.63 8.05
C VAL A 119 8.50 -4.10 8.12
N PRO A 120 7.69 -3.47 8.95
CA PRO A 120 6.64 -4.07 9.78
C PRO A 120 5.43 -4.51 8.94
N TYR A 121 4.75 -5.60 9.31
CA TYR A 121 3.58 -6.11 8.56
C TYR A 121 2.45 -5.07 8.46
N GLN A 122 2.39 -4.16 9.39
CA GLN A 122 1.43 -3.05 9.44
C GLN A 122 1.56 -2.12 8.22
N SER A 123 2.71 -2.10 7.57
CA SER A 123 2.91 -1.39 6.30
C SER A 123 1.88 -1.80 5.24
N SER A 124 1.39 -3.04 5.29
CA SER A 124 0.36 -3.52 4.36
C SER A 124 -0.98 -2.75 4.47
N PHE A 125 -1.18 -1.97 5.51
CA PHE A 125 -2.36 -1.13 5.71
C PHE A 125 -2.01 0.29 6.18
N PHE A 126 -0.85 0.82 5.71
CA PHE A 126 -0.38 2.21 5.91
C PHE A 126 -0.06 2.59 7.36
N GLU A 127 0.32 1.64 8.19
CA GLU A 127 0.94 1.91 9.49
C GLU A 127 2.44 1.61 9.40
N PHE A 128 3.26 2.44 10.03
CA PHE A 128 4.70 2.31 9.99
C PHE A 128 5.31 2.76 11.33
N TYR A 129 6.63 2.73 11.44
CA TYR A 129 7.31 3.24 12.61
C TYR A 129 7.11 4.75 12.78
N ASN A 130 7.01 5.19 14.02
CA ASN A 130 6.97 6.61 14.36
C ASN A 130 8.36 7.23 14.10
N ILE A 131 8.44 8.06 13.07
CA ILE A 131 9.70 8.66 12.61
C ILE A 131 10.32 9.54 13.69
N GLU A 132 9.52 10.38 14.36
CA GLU A 132 10.02 11.27 15.42
C GLU A 132 10.66 10.47 16.58
N LYS A 133 10.03 9.40 17.05
CA LYS A 133 10.58 8.53 18.08
C LYS A 133 11.83 7.78 17.62
N ALA A 134 11.85 7.33 16.38
CA ALA A 134 13.00 6.66 15.82
C ALA A 134 14.21 7.61 15.77
N GLU A 135 14.05 8.80 15.20
CA GLU A 135 15.14 9.77 15.03
C GLU A 135 15.61 10.38 16.36
N THR A 136 14.68 10.68 17.30
CA THR A 136 15.03 11.39 18.53
C THR A 136 15.41 10.47 19.69
N LEU A 137 14.78 9.30 19.78
CA LEU A 137 14.93 8.37 20.90
C LEU A 137 15.60 7.04 20.52
N GLY A 138 15.78 6.76 19.23
CA GLY A 138 16.26 5.47 18.75
C GLY A 138 15.28 4.31 18.98
N ILE A 139 13.97 4.60 19.07
CA ILE A 139 12.94 3.62 19.41
C ILE A 139 12.08 3.32 18.19
N LEU A 140 11.99 2.03 17.82
CA LEU A 140 11.07 1.51 16.82
C LEU A 140 9.72 1.18 17.45
N GLU A 141 8.77 2.08 17.32
CA GLU A 141 7.39 1.92 17.77
C GLU A 141 6.44 2.14 16.61
N ILE A 142 5.47 1.25 16.42
CA ILE A 142 4.47 1.40 15.35
C ILE A 142 3.56 2.59 15.67
N GLN A 143 3.44 3.50 14.73
CA GLN A 143 2.48 4.59 14.76
C GLN A 143 1.13 4.09 14.23
N CYS A 144 0.07 4.29 15.00
CA CYS A 144 -1.28 3.93 14.59
C CYS A 144 -1.70 4.68 13.33
N PHE A 145 -2.53 4.05 12.52
CA PHE A 145 -2.98 4.60 11.24
C PHE A 145 -3.55 6.03 11.33
N ASN A 146 -4.39 6.30 12.32
CA ASN A 146 -5.02 7.61 12.54
C ASN A 146 -4.02 8.72 12.92
N GLU A 147 -2.81 8.38 13.30
CA GLU A 147 -1.70 9.31 13.60
C GLU A 147 -0.71 9.42 12.45
N SER A 148 -0.76 8.48 11.49
CA SER A 148 0.15 8.43 10.35
C SER A 148 0.01 9.67 9.44
N HIS A 149 1.05 10.02 8.73
CA HIS A 149 1.01 11.09 7.73
C HIS A 149 -0.02 10.80 6.63
N GLN A 150 -0.18 9.53 6.24
CA GLN A 150 -1.17 9.12 5.26
C GLN A 150 -2.59 9.48 5.66
N TYR A 151 -2.91 9.35 6.97
CA TYR A 151 -4.21 9.70 7.48
C TYR A 151 -4.33 11.18 7.84
N THR A 152 -3.40 11.73 8.62
CA THR A 152 -3.49 13.09 9.15
C THR A 152 -3.51 14.15 8.06
N ARG A 153 -2.69 13.98 7.02
CA ARG A 153 -2.63 14.85 5.83
C ARG A 153 -3.57 14.39 4.70
N ASP A 154 -4.19 13.21 4.84
CA ASP A 154 -5.04 12.59 3.80
C ASP A 154 -4.37 12.59 2.42
N LEU A 155 -3.12 12.10 2.35
CA LEU A 155 -2.29 12.20 1.17
C LEU A 155 -2.86 11.45 -0.04
N LEU A 156 -3.49 10.29 0.21
CA LEU A 156 -4.04 9.38 -0.81
C LEU A 156 -5.58 9.36 -0.86
N GLY A 157 -6.27 10.15 -0.05
CA GLY A 157 -7.73 10.11 0.03
C GLY A 157 -8.26 8.93 0.86
N LEU A 158 -7.42 8.32 1.71
CA LEU A 158 -7.83 7.20 2.57
C LEU A 158 -8.92 7.60 3.57
N LYS A 159 -8.89 8.83 4.09
CA LYS A 159 -9.99 9.36 4.92
C LYS A 159 -11.34 9.33 4.19
N TYR A 160 -11.33 9.71 2.92
CA TYR A 160 -12.54 9.65 2.11
C TYR A 160 -13.05 8.22 1.97
N LEU A 161 -12.18 7.27 1.63
CA LEU A 161 -12.54 5.87 1.48
C LEU A 161 -13.11 5.28 2.79
N ILE A 162 -12.47 5.57 3.92
CA ILE A 162 -12.92 5.12 5.25
C ILE A 162 -14.29 5.70 5.59
N ASN A 163 -14.47 7.01 5.44
CA ASN A 163 -15.71 7.70 5.78
C ASN A 163 -16.90 7.26 4.90
N HIS A 164 -16.64 6.66 3.74
CA HIS A 164 -17.65 6.14 2.83
C HIS A 164 -17.78 4.61 2.86
N ASN A 165 -17.17 3.93 3.84
CA ASN A 165 -17.14 2.46 3.95
C ASN A 165 -16.57 1.77 2.71
N LYS A 166 -15.59 2.40 2.05
CA LYS A 166 -14.90 1.91 0.84
C LYS A 166 -13.49 1.40 1.11
N TYR A 167 -13.09 1.29 2.37
CA TYR A 167 -11.79 0.78 2.79
C TYR A 167 -11.97 -0.27 3.88
N THR A 168 -11.27 -1.40 3.74
CA THR A 168 -11.22 -2.42 4.77
C THR A 168 -9.85 -3.09 4.81
N LYS A 169 -9.50 -3.65 5.96
CA LYS A 169 -8.33 -4.49 6.15
C LYS A 169 -8.72 -5.86 6.70
N HIS A 170 -8.05 -6.90 6.23
CA HIS A 170 -8.33 -8.28 6.61
C HIS A 170 -7.03 -9.03 6.92
N ASN A 171 -7.00 -9.75 8.04
CA ASN A 171 -5.86 -10.57 8.43
C ASN A 171 -6.04 -12.00 7.96
N ILE A 172 -5.02 -12.53 7.28
CA ILE A 172 -4.89 -13.95 6.96
C ILE A 172 -3.59 -14.43 7.61
N ASP A 173 -3.66 -15.31 8.61
CA ASP A 173 -2.49 -15.70 9.38
C ASP A 173 -1.64 -16.76 8.65
N CYS A 174 -0.69 -16.30 7.86
CA CYS A 174 0.23 -17.15 7.11
C CYS A 174 1.56 -16.42 6.85
N ARG A 175 2.60 -17.18 6.48
CA ARG A 175 3.85 -16.61 5.96
C ARG A 175 3.63 -15.95 4.61
N HIS A 176 4.52 -15.01 4.24
CA HIS A 176 4.40 -14.25 3.00
C HIS A 176 4.25 -15.13 1.74
N ASP A 177 5.07 -16.17 1.61
CA ASP A 177 5.05 -17.08 0.48
C ASP A 177 3.81 -18.01 0.44
N LYS A 178 3.07 -18.10 1.55
CA LYS A 178 1.90 -18.98 1.73
C LYS A 178 0.55 -18.33 1.42
N PHE A 179 0.49 -17.02 1.23
CA PHE A 179 -0.76 -16.38 0.84
C PHE A 179 -1.45 -17.05 -0.35
N LYS A 180 -0.68 -17.40 -1.39
CA LYS A 180 -1.20 -18.06 -2.61
C LYS A 180 -1.76 -19.47 -2.39
N GLU A 181 -1.45 -20.11 -1.25
CA GLU A 181 -1.88 -21.46 -0.87
C GLU A 181 -3.01 -21.41 0.16
N SER A 182 -3.40 -20.25 0.65
CA SER A 182 -4.41 -20.08 1.71
C SER A 182 -5.82 -20.22 1.15
N GLU A 183 -6.52 -21.28 1.56
CA GLU A 183 -7.93 -21.47 1.25
C GLU A 183 -8.79 -20.34 1.83
N GLU A 184 -8.51 -19.91 3.07
CA GLU A 184 -9.18 -18.77 3.71
C GLU A 184 -9.09 -17.50 2.86
N LEU A 185 -7.90 -17.21 2.30
CA LEU A 185 -7.71 -16.07 1.40
C LEU A 185 -8.55 -16.20 0.13
N ILE A 186 -8.56 -17.38 -0.46
CA ILE A 186 -9.32 -17.66 -1.68
C ILE A 186 -10.81 -17.47 -1.43
N GLU A 187 -11.36 -18.05 -0.37
CA GLU A 187 -12.75 -17.90 0.03
C GLU A 187 -13.11 -16.44 0.31
N PHE A 188 -12.27 -15.73 1.05
CA PHE A 188 -12.48 -14.31 1.33
C PHE A 188 -12.52 -13.46 0.04
N ILE A 189 -11.59 -13.68 -0.89
CA ILE A 189 -11.57 -12.96 -2.17
C ILE A 189 -12.84 -13.27 -2.98
N TYR A 190 -13.25 -14.52 -3.09
CA TYR A 190 -14.49 -14.88 -3.79
C TYR A 190 -15.73 -14.21 -3.18
N GLY A 191 -15.75 -14.07 -1.87
CA GLY A 191 -16.86 -13.42 -1.15
C GLY A 191 -16.98 -11.91 -1.41
N ILE A 192 -15.91 -11.27 -1.85
CA ILE A 192 -15.89 -9.82 -2.10
C ILE A 192 -15.86 -9.44 -3.59
N LEU A 193 -15.62 -10.38 -4.51
CA LEU A 193 -15.67 -10.14 -5.96
C LEU A 193 -17.11 -10.08 -6.46
#